data_0c882d88aac676403f66d884edaa1a2b
#
_entry.id   0c882d88aac676403f66d884edaa1a2b
#
_cell.length_a   1.000
_cell.length_b   1.000
_cell.length_c   1.000
_cell.angle_alpha   90.00
_cell.angle_beta   90.00
_cell.angle_gamma   90.00
#
_symmetry.space_group_name_H-M   'P 1'
#
loop_
_entity.id
_entity.type
_entity.pdbx_description
1 polymer ?
#
loop_
_entity_poly.entity_id
_entity_poly.type
_entity_poly.pdbx_seq_one_letter_code
_entity_poly.pdbx_strand_id
1 'polypeptide(L)'
;SYIGADLLENRFGRQQNEPFAGRASGTDFEVESWLEHQAAKFQRTFDPWSYWYLSRAMDLFDFAAHGGTMAAAAARLHVERALVVGVREDALFPLAQQRAIAALLRTSGIDTEFVELSSPYGHDAFLVEERQFTPVLGRFLTCGLEAQPVRSNVDAGGAART
;
A
#
# COMPACT_ATOMS: atom_id res chain seq x y z
N SER A 1 9.14 6.00 9.14
CA SER A 1 8.45 6.82 8.14
C SER A 1 8.87 6.37 6.76
N TYR A 2 7.92 6.19 5.86
CA TYR A 2 8.13 5.71 4.48
C TYR A 2 8.00 6.85 3.46
N ILE A 3 8.33 8.07 3.90
CA ILE A 3 8.35 9.26 3.05
C ILE A 3 9.56 9.25 2.12
N GLY A 4 9.42 9.86 0.95
CA GLY A 4 10.49 9.93 -0.04
C GLY A 4 11.70 10.74 0.41
N ALA A 5 12.88 10.44 -0.12
CA ALA A 5 14.13 11.14 0.19
C ALA A 5 14.02 12.64 -0.10
N ASP A 6 13.41 13.02 -1.22
CA ASP A 6 13.23 14.42 -1.61
C ASP A 6 12.39 15.22 -0.60
N LEU A 7 11.39 14.58 0.02
CA LEU A 7 10.59 15.24 1.05
C LEU A 7 11.40 15.49 2.34
N LEU A 8 12.26 14.53 2.72
CA LEU A 8 13.18 14.70 3.86
C LEU A 8 14.19 15.82 3.59
N GLU A 9 14.78 15.85 2.39
CA GLU A 9 15.72 16.87 1.98
C GLU A 9 15.05 18.26 1.97
N ASN A 10 13.87 18.38 1.37
CA ASN A 10 13.13 19.65 1.33
C ASN A 10 12.69 20.14 2.71
N ARG A 11 12.42 19.22 3.64
CA ARG A 11 11.93 19.57 4.97
C ARG A 11 13.05 19.92 5.94
N PHE A 12 14.15 19.19 5.90
CA PHE A 12 15.23 19.30 6.89
C PHE A 12 16.55 19.76 6.26
N GLY A 13 16.89 19.27 5.05
CA GLY A 13 18.18 19.53 4.41
C GLY A 13 19.33 19.22 5.37
N ARG A 14 20.20 20.20 5.55
CA ARG A 14 21.29 20.17 6.52
C ARG A 14 21.06 21.15 7.69
N GLN A 15 19.81 21.39 8.06
CA GLN A 15 19.48 22.27 9.18
C GLN A 15 20.00 21.65 10.48
N GLN A 16 20.74 22.45 11.22
CA GLN A 16 21.30 22.09 12.51
C GLN A 16 20.39 22.58 13.64
N ASN A 17 20.34 21.78 14.70
CA ASN A 17 19.70 22.21 15.93
C ASN A 17 20.49 23.38 16.52
N GLU A 18 19.81 24.28 17.27
CA GLU A 18 20.47 25.34 18.00
C GLU A 18 21.65 24.79 18.83
N PRO A 19 22.86 25.35 18.73
CA PRO A 19 23.99 24.84 19.47
C PRO A 19 23.72 24.96 20.98
N PHE A 20 23.73 23.81 21.63
CA PHE A 20 23.91 23.68 23.06
C PHE A 20 22.88 24.31 24.01
N ALA A 21 21.68 23.79 24.05
CA ALA A 21 20.79 23.97 25.21
C ALA A 21 21.03 22.91 26.31
N GLY A 22 22.29 22.60 26.64
CA GLY A 22 22.63 21.73 27.78
C GLY A 22 22.25 20.25 27.64
N ARG A 23 22.06 19.73 26.43
CA ARG A 23 21.78 18.31 26.20
C ARG A 23 23.08 17.53 26.08
N ALA A 24 23.27 16.53 26.95
CA ALA A 24 24.45 15.68 26.97
C ALA A 24 24.48 14.62 25.84
N SER A 25 23.41 14.50 25.05
CA SER A 25 23.35 13.73 23.82
C SER A 25 22.69 14.61 22.76
N GLY A 26 23.51 15.34 22.00
CA GLY A 26 23.03 16.24 20.98
C GLY A 26 22.75 15.49 19.69
N THR A 27 21.53 15.56 19.21
CA THR A 27 21.28 15.45 17.80
C THR A 27 21.77 16.75 17.18
N ASP A 28 22.76 16.67 16.30
CA ASP A 28 23.35 17.85 15.67
C ASP A 28 22.45 18.43 14.58
N PHE A 29 21.57 17.59 14.01
CA PHE A 29 20.68 17.96 12.92
C PHE A 29 19.20 17.82 13.30
N GLU A 30 18.35 18.68 12.72
CA GLU A 30 16.90 18.63 12.95
C GLU A 30 16.26 17.31 12.54
N VAL A 31 16.76 16.66 11.49
CA VAL A 31 16.28 15.34 11.05
C VAL A 31 16.50 14.25 12.11
N GLU A 32 17.59 14.33 12.87
CA GLU A 32 17.87 13.38 13.97
C GLU A 32 16.86 13.57 15.11
N SER A 33 16.59 14.79 15.51
CA SER A 33 15.58 15.11 16.52
C SER A 33 14.20 14.63 16.10
N TRP A 34 13.86 14.76 14.83
CA TRP A 34 12.60 14.28 14.30
C TRP A 34 12.54 12.74 14.31
N LEU A 35 13.62 12.05 13.92
CA LEU A 35 13.70 10.58 13.93
C LEU A 35 13.57 10.04 15.37
N GLU A 36 14.26 10.65 16.35
CA GLU A 36 14.15 10.28 17.76
C GLU A 36 12.72 10.46 18.28
N HIS A 37 12.07 11.58 17.91
CA HIS A 37 10.66 11.80 18.26
C HIS A 37 9.75 10.71 17.69
N GLN A 38 9.92 10.37 16.40
CA GLN A 38 9.12 9.32 15.76
C GLN A 38 9.37 7.94 16.42
N ALA A 39 10.62 7.61 16.73
CA ALA A 39 10.97 6.37 17.42
C ALA A 39 10.33 6.30 18.81
N ALA A 40 10.43 7.38 19.59
CA ALA A 40 9.81 7.44 20.92
C ALA A 40 8.27 7.37 20.88
N LYS A 41 7.65 7.97 19.86
CA LYS A 41 6.21 7.86 19.62
C LYS A 41 5.81 6.43 19.29
N PHE A 42 6.54 5.77 18.38
CA PHE A 42 6.29 4.39 17.98
C PHE A 42 6.38 3.44 19.16
N GLN A 43 7.45 3.52 19.98
CA GLN A 43 7.65 2.68 21.17
C GLN A 43 6.52 2.79 22.20
N ARG A 44 5.81 3.92 22.25
CA ARG A 44 4.67 4.12 23.16
C ARG A 44 3.38 3.52 22.64
N THR A 45 3.25 3.35 21.34
CA THR A 45 1.99 2.95 20.68
C THR A 45 2.03 1.53 20.12
N PHE A 46 3.22 0.97 19.95
CA PHE A 46 3.37 -0.33 19.30
C PHE A 46 4.33 -1.23 20.08
N ASP A 47 3.85 -2.44 20.40
CA ASP A 47 4.65 -3.44 21.10
C ASP A 47 5.75 -4.01 20.21
N PRO A 48 7.04 -4.04 20.63
CA PRO A 48 8.14 -4.53 19.83
C PRO A 48 8.01 -6.01 19.41
N TRP A 49 7.39 -6.85 20.23
CA TRP A 49 7.16 -8.25 19.90
C TRP A 49 6.11 -8.38 18.79
N SER A 50 5.05 -7.59 18.84
CA SER A 50 4.05 -7.53 17.77
C SER A 50 4.70 -7.09 16.46
N TYR A 51 5.58 -6.08 16.47
CA TYR A 51 6.35 -5.67 15.30
C TYR A 51 7.19 -6.83 14.73
N TRP A 52 7.92 -7.52 15.59
CA TRP A 52 8.77 -8.63 15.18
C TRP A 52 7.96 -9.80 14.59
N TYR A 53 6.86 -10.21 15.25
CA TYR A 53 6.01 -11.28 14.75
C TYR A 53 5.35 -10.95 13.43
N LEU A 54 4.82 -9.73 13.26
CA LEU A 54 4.21 -9.30 12.00
C LEU A 54 5.23 -9.21 10.87
N SER A 55 6.41 -8.65 11.12
CA SER A 55 7.50 -8.61 10.15
C SER A 55 7.90 -10.03 9.74
N ARG A 56 8.04 -10.93 10.71
CA ARG A 56 8.39 -12.32 10.44
C ARG A 56 7.32 -13.06 9.66
N ALA A 57 6.06 -12.80 9.93
CA ALA A 57 4.94 -13.39 9.16
C ALA A 57 4.95 -12.92 7.69
N MET A 58 5.25 -11.63 7.45
CA MET A 58 5.41 -11.11 6.09
C MET A 58 6.61 -11.73 5.38
N ASP A 59 7.76 -11.86 6.04
CA ASP A 59 8.98 -12.46 5.47
C ASP A 59 8.78 -13.95 5.11
N LEU A 60 7.95 -14.66 5.85
CA LEU A 60 7.68 -16.08 5.63
C LEU A 60 6.55 -16.33 4.63
N PHE A 61 5.80 -15.28 4.24
CA PHE A 61 4.74 -15.44 3.26
C PHE A 61 5.33 -15.63 1.86
N ASP A 62 4.97 -16.76 1.25
CA ASP A 62 5.32 -17.07 -0.14
C ASP A 62 4.05 -17.29 -0.96
N PHE A 63 3.74 -16.33 -1.82
CA PHE A 63 2.59 -16.44 -2.71
C PHE A 63 2.69 -17.64 -3.66
N ALA A 64 3.90 -17.96 -4.13
CA ALA A 64 4.13 -19.08 -5.04
C ALA A 64 3.79 -20.45 -4.39
N ALA A 65 3.90 -20.57 -3.07
CA ALA A 65 3.53 -21.79 -2.34
C ALA A 65 2.05 -22.18 -2.54
N HIS A 66 1.18 -21.22 -2.86
CA HIS A 66 -0.24 -21.46 -3.10
C HIS A 66 -0.56 -22.09 -4.47
N GLY A 67 0.45 -22.34 -5.32
CA GLY A 67 0.27 -22.97 -6.62
C GLY A 67 1.54 -23.65 -7.15
N GLY A 68 2.65 -23.59 -6.41
CA GLY A 68 3.96 -24.09 -6.83
C GLY A 68 4.75 -23.09 -7.69
N THR A 69 4.09 -22.13 -8.32
CA THR A 69 4.70 -21.00 -9.03
C THR A 69 3.85 -19.75 -8.88
N MET A 70 4.43 -18.57 -9.09
CA MET A 70 3.69 -17.29 -9.08
C MET A 70 2.52 -17.30 -10.06
N ALA A 71 2.72 -17.80 -11.27
CA ALA A 71 1.67 -17.86 -12.29
C ALA A 71 0.54 -18.84 -11.90
N ALA A 72 0.87 -20.01 -11.37
CA ALA A 72 -0.12 -20.98 -10.94
C ALA A 72 -0.90 -20.49 -9.69
N ALA A 73 -0.25 -19.78 -8.78
CA ALA A 73 -0.93 -19.16 -7.65
C ALA A 73 -1.87 -18.04 -8.11
N ALA A 74 -1.43 -17.18 -9.04
CA ALA A 74 -2.26 -16.11 -9.58
C ALA A 74 -3.47 -16.65 -10.36
N ALA A 75 -3.33 -17.75 -11.09
CA ALA A 75 -4.43 -18.39 -11.80
C ALA A 75 -5.53 -18.98 -10.87
N ARG A 76 -5.24 -19.10 -9.57
CA ARG A 76 -6.22 -19.55 -8.54
C ARG A 76 -6.99 -18.39 -7.90
N LEU A 77 -6.66 -17.16 -8.23
CA LEU A 77 -7.42 -16.00 -7.75
C LEU A 77 -8.78 -15.95 -8.44
N HIS A 78 -9.83 -15.90 -7.64
CA HIS A 78 -11.21 -15.78 -8.13
C HIS A 78 -11.63 -14.30 -8.11
N VAL A 79 -10.97 -13.50 -8.95
CA VAL A 79 -11.27 -12.08 -9.12
C VAL A 79 -11.44 -11.78 -10.62
N GLU A 80 -12.44 -11.00 -10.96
CA GLU A 80 -12.73 -10.62 -12.34
C GLU A 80 -11.86 -9.44 -12.80
N ARG A 81 -11.66 -8.49 -11.90
CA ARG A 81 -10.92 -7.26 -12.17
C ARG A 81 -9.96 -6.92 -11.05
N ALA A 82 -8.85 -6.30 -11.39
CA ALA A 82 -7.86 -5.80 -10.45
C ALA A 82 -7.38 -4.40 -10.81
N LEU A 83 -7.13 -3.57 -9.80
CA LEU A 83 -6.44 -2.31 -9.96
C LEU A 83 -5.14 -2.37 -9.17
N VAL A 84 -4.04 -2.11 -9.86
CA VAL A 84 -2.72 -1.97 -9.25
C VAL A 84 -2.29 -0.51 -9.37
N VAL A 85 -2.06 0.14 -8.25
CA VAL A 85 -1.58 1.53 -8.21
C VAL A 85 -0.15 1.53 -7.71
N GLY A 86 0.78 2.05 -8.52
CA GLY A 86 2.18 2.21 -8.13
C GLY A 86 2.53 3.69 -7.97
N VAL A 87 3.30 4.02 -6.94
CA VAL A 87 3.85 5.36 -6.72
C VAL A 87 5.33 5.35 -7.11
N ARG A 88 5.75 6.31 -7.92
CA ARG A 88 7.10 6.34 -8.49
C ARG A 88 8.18 6.44 -7.42
N GLU A 89 7.94 7.23 -6.41
CA GLU A 89 8.85 7.54 -5.30
C GLU A 89 8.73 6.56 -4.13
N ASP A 90 7.93 5.49 -4.28
CA ASP A 90 7.80 4.45 -3.26
C ASP A 90 9.06 3.58 -3.22
N ALA A 91 9.84 3.76 -2.15
CA ALA A 91 11.06 2.99 -1.92
C ALA A 91 10.79 1.63 -1.25
N LEU A 92 9.61 1.46 -0.61
CA LEU A 92 9.23 0.22 0.07
C LEU A 92 8.67 -0.80 -0.93
N PHE A 93 7.77 -0.34 -1.81
CA PHE A 93 7.22 -1.14 -2.91
C PHE A 93 7.57 -0.52 -4.26
N PRO A 94 8.77 -0.79 -4.78
CA PRO A 94 9.27 -0.17 -6.00
C PRO A 94 8.33 -0.34 -7.18
N LEU A 95 8.19 0.70 -7.99
CA LEU A 95 7.28 0.74 -9.15
C LEU A 95 7.44 -0.45 -10.10
N ALA A 96 8.68 -0.95 -10.26
CA ALA A 96 8.96 -2.12 -11.08
C ALA A 96 8.26 -3.38 -10.56
N GLN A 97 8.17 -3.55 -9.24
CA GLN A 97 7.45 -4.68 -8.63
C GLN A 97 5.94 -4.56 -8.83
N GLN A 98 5.38 -3.33 -8.72
CA GLN A 98 3.96 -3.09 -8.98
C GLN A 98 3.59 -3.38 -10.45
N ARG A 99 4.45 -3.00 -11.39
CA ARG A 99 4.29 -3.36 -12.81
C ARG A 99 4.36 -4.88 -13.03
N ALA A 100 5.26 -5.58 -12.33
CA ALA A 100 5.38 -7.02 -12.42
C ALA A 100 4.11 -7.73 -11.88
N ILE A 101 3.54 -7.24 -10.77
CA ILE A 101 2.26 -7.73 -10.23
C ILE A 101 1.14 -7.53 -11.26
N ALA A 102 1.00 -6.35 -11.84
CA ALA A 102 -0.02 -6.08 -12.85
C ALA A 102 0.15 -6.97 -14.09
N ALA A 103 1.39 -7.22 -14.53
CA ALA A 103 1.68 -8.12 -15.64
C ALA A 103 1.31 -9.57 -15.31
N LEU A 104 1.65 -10.04 -14.11
CA LEU A 104 1.29 -11.38 -13.63
C LEU A 104 -0.22 -11.59 -13.61
N LEU A 105 -0.99 -10.65 -13.08
CA LEU A 105 -2.44 -10.72 -13.01
C LEU A 105 -3.07 -10.76 -14.41
N ARG A 106 -2.59 -9.91 -15.35
CA ARG A 106 -3.05 -9.91 -16.75
C ARG A 106 -2.77 -11.25 -17.44
N THR A 107 -1.57 -11.79 -17.28
CA THR A 107 -1.21 -13.10 -17.89
C THR A 107 -1.98 -14.26 -17.28
N SER A 108 -2.53 -14.09 -16.08
CA SER A 108 -3.41 -15.06 -15.42
C SER A 108 -4.89 -14.88 -15.78
N GLY A 109 -5.22 -14.00 -16.74
CA GLY A 109 -6.58 -13.81 -17.25
C GLY A 109 -7.44 -12.84 -16.46
N ILE A 110 -6.84 -12.07 -15.52
CA ILE A 110 -7.56 -11.07 -14.72
C ILE A 110 -7.52 -9.74 -15.46
N ASP A 111 -8.69 -9.12 -15.68
CA ASP A 111 -8.77 -7.76 -16.23
C ASP A 111 -8.11 -6.77 -15.26
N THR A 112 -6.89 -6.32 -15.61
CA THR A 112 -6.05 -5.58 -14.68
C THR A 112 -5.69 -4.20 -15.22
N GLU A 113 -6.14 -3.16 -14.53
CA GLU A 113 -5.70 -1.79 -14.74
C GLU A 113 -4.41 -1.53 -13.92
N PHE A 114 -3.44 -0.84 -14.53
CA PHE A 114 -2.26 -0.35 -13.83
C PHE A 114 -2.21 1.17 -13.92
N VAL A 115 -2.13 1.84 -12.79
CA VAL A 115 -2.02 3.30 -12.69
C VAL A 115 -0.73 3.68 -11.98
N GLU A 116 0.06 4.53 -12.62
CA GLU A 116 1.26 5.13 -12.05
C GLU A 116 0.95 6.53 -11.54
N LEU A 117 1.27 6.77 -10.27
CA LEU A 117 1.18 8.08 -9.62
C LEU A 117 2.59 8.56 -9.24
N SER A 118 2.71 9.85 -8.96
CA SER A 118 3.94 10.45 -8.44
C SER A 118 3.61 11.28 -7.21
N SER A 119 4.35 11.06 -6.12
CA SER A 119 4.16 11.80 -4.88
C SER A 119 5.44 11.81 -4.05
N PRO A 120 5.86 12.99 -3.53
CA PRO A 120 7.02 13.09 -2.64
C PRO A 120 6.84 12.34 -1.32
N TYR A 121 5.61 11.93 -1.00
CA TYR A 121 5.31 11.12 0.19
C TYR A 121 5.68 9.64 0.03
N GLY A 122 6.08 9.21 -1.19
CA GLY A 122 6.51 7.84 -1.43
C GLY A 122 5.43 6.83 -1.04
N HIS A 123 5.77 5.88 -0.16
CA HIS A 123 4.81 4.86 0.29
C HIS A 123 3.60 5.43 1.02
N ASP A 124 3.77 6.51 1.77
CA ASP A 124 2.66 7.13 2.53
C ASP A 124 1.67 7.90 1.63
N ALA A 125 1.91 8.00 0.31
CA ALA A 125 1.08 8.75 -0.63
C ALA A 125 -0.40 8.35 -0.58
N PHE A 126 -0.71 7.06 -0.43
CA PHE A 126 -2.10 6.59 -0.38
C PHE A 126 -2.88 7.08 0.86
N LEU A 127 -2.18 7.53 1.90
CA LEU A 127 -2.77 8.10 3.12
C LEU A 127 -2.98 9.61 3.04
N VAL A 128 -2.18 10.31 2.24
CA VAL A 128 -2.13 11.78 2.27
C VAL A 128 -2.53 12.43 0.93
N GLU A 129 -2.42 11.70 -0.19
CA GLU A 129 -2.72 12.21 -1.53
C GLU A 129 -4.15 11.84 -1.99
N GLU A 130 -5.14 12.10 -1.15
CA GLU A 130 -6.55 11.80 -1.43
C GLU A 130 -6.99 12.31 -2.82
N ARG A 131 -6.54 13.49 -3.22
CA ARG A 131 -6.88 14.10 -4.51
C ARG A 131 -6.44 13.28 -5.72
N GLN A 132 -5.35 12.52 -5.61
CA GLN A 132 -4.85 11.66 -6.67
C GLN A 132 -5.49 10.26 -6.63
N PHE A 133 -5.66 9.70 -5.43
CA PHE A 133 -6.16 8.33 -5.27
C PHE A 133 -7.67 8.23 -5.43
N THR A 134 -8.45 9.17 -4.88
CA THR A 134 -9.91 9.13 -4.92
C THR A 134 -10.48 9.00 -6.34
N PRO A 135 -10.04 9.77 -7.37
CA PRO A 135 -10.55 9.62 -8.72
C PRO A 135 -10.23 8.26 -9.34
N VAL A 136 -9.03 7.72 -9.06
CA VAL A 136 -8.58 6.42 -9.58
C VAL A 136 -9.44 5.29 -8.99
N LEU A 137 -9.57 5.27 -7.66
CA LEU A 137 -10.38 4.28 -6.95
C LEU A 137 -11.86 4.41 -7.32
N GLY A 138 -12.39 5.63 -7.35
CA GLY A 138 -13.78 5.91 -7.69
C GLY A 138 -14.15 5.39 -9.08
N ARG A 139 -13.33 5.68 -10.08
CA ARG A 139 -13.52 5.17 -11.44
C ARG A 139 -13.52 3.64 -11.49
N PHE A 140 -12.55 3.00 -10.87
CA PHE A 140 -12.45 1.54 -10.85
C PHE A 140 -13.66 0.89 -10.19
N LEU A 141 -14.11 1.41 -9.04
CA LEU A 141 -15.25 0.88 -8.31
C LEU A 141 -16.57 1.12 -9.06
N THR A 142 -16.76 2.31 -9.68
CA THR A 142 -18.00 2.64 -10.40
C THR A 142 -18.17 1.78 -11.66
N CYS A 143 -17.12 1.63 -12.47
CA CYS A 143 -17.16 0.76 -13.65
C CYS A 143 -17.45 -0.70 -13.31
N GLY A 144 -17.10 -1.16 -12.11
CA GLY A 144 -17.43 -2.51 -11.64
C GLY A 144 -18.90 -2.70 -11.25
N LEU A 145 -19.56 -1.63 -10.81
CA LEU A 145 -20.99 -1.66 -10.42
C LEU A 145 -21.91 -1.68 -11.63
N GLU A 146 -21.54 -1.03 -12.73
CA GLU A 146 -22.34 -1.01 -13.97
C GLU A 146 -22.30 -2.34 -14.74
N ALA A 147 -21.30 -3.18 -14.50
CA ALA A 147 -21.12 -4.46 -15.17
C ALA A 147 -21.88 -5.64 -14.54
N GLN A 148 -22.49 -5.46 -13.35
CA GLN A 148 -23.30 -6.52 -12.74
C GLN A 148 -24.78 -6.31 -13.11
N PRO A 149 -25.40 -7.19 -13.90
CA PRO A 149 -26.84 -7.21 -14.05
C PRO A 149 -27.44 -7.48 -12.66
N VAL A 150 -28.37 -6.61 -12.25
CA VAL A 150 -29.17 -6.79 -11.05
C VAL A 150 -29.77 -8.20 -11.09
N ARG A 151 -29.26 -9.12 -10.30
CA ARG A 151 -29.91 -10.40 -10.08
C ARG A 151 -31.21 -10.10 -9.35
N SER A 152 -32.30 -9.96 -10.11
CA SER A 152 -33.63 -9.87 -9.56
C SER A 152 -33.95 -11.18 -8.82
N ASN A 153 -33.95 -11.10 -7.52
CA ASN A 153 -34.38 -12.20 -6.64
C ASN A 153 -35.92 -12.24 -6.66
N VAL A 154 -36.47 -12.65 -7.79
CA VAL A 154 -37.92 -12.93 -7.94
C VAL A 154 -38.00 -14.32 -8.56
N ASP A 155 -38.03 -15.33 -7.73
CA ASP A 155 -38.78 -16.57 -7.93
C ASP A 155 -38.45 -17.56 -6.80
N ALA A 156 -39.07 -17.36 -5.65
CA ALA A 156 -39.26 -18.39 -4.65
C ALA A 156 -40.58 -18.14 -3.92
N GLY A 157 -41.69 -18.38 -4.60
CA GLY A 157 -43.00 -18.27 -3.98
C GLY A 157 -44.09 -18.76 -4.90
N GLY A 158 -44.37 -20.05 -4.90
CA GLY A 158 -45.56 -20.51 -5.59
C GLY A 158 -45.56 -22.00 -5.92
N ALA A 159 -45.67 -22.83 -4.93
CA ALA A 159 -46.30 -24.13 -5.11
C ALA A 159 -47.28 -24.34 -3.97
N ALA A 160 -48.52 -23.92 -4.22
CA ALA A 160 -49.67 -24.18 -3.37
C ALA A 160 -50.05 -25.68 -3.46
N ARG A 161 -50.52 -26.13 -2.35
CA ARG A 161 -51.19 -27.44 -2.14
C ARG A 161 -52.47 -27.55 -2.94
N THR A 162 -52.72 -28.72 -3.51
CA THR A 162 -53.96 -29.47 -3.53
C THR A 162 -53.64 -30.94 -3.52
#